data_0f005fe12ec364047287125a677f0923
#
_entry.id   0f005fe12ec364047287125a677f0923
#
_cell.length_a   1.000
_cell.length_b   1.000
_cell.length_c   1.000
_cell.angle_alpha   90.00
_cell.angle_beta   90.00
_cell.angle_gamma   90.00
#
_symmetry.space_group_name_H-M   'P 1'
#
loop_
_entity.id
_entity.type
_entity.pdbx_description
1 polymer ?
#
loop_
_entity_poly.entity_id
_entity_poly.type
_entity_poly.pdbx_seq_one_letter_code
_entity_poly.pdbx_strand_id
1 'polypeptide(L)'
;MYVYSLAQGVGNNDLGLDRGQLGNEQVVLFEKQGNKLFLVQPNTQYRANTTNPLEKLSVQQAFAKSVLFGFKIEGTSEGAYIIDITDFLMQDAHGVLKRLNQAKQGSYSLDKSKSSLALERTKSFPQNTEFEARLTFAGNGTGAEIRSVAPNADYVSVVEHHSFIQLPDIFNYQTITTSRVYSTRVPEQMRFRFKITLLL
;
A
#
# COMPACT_ATOMS: atom_id res chain seq x y z
N MET A 1 1.07 0.88 11.19
CA MET A 1 0.85 2.07 10.34
C MET A 1 1.30 1.75 8.93
N TYR A 2 0.58 2.21 7.93
CA TYR A 2 0.95 2.13 6.53
C TYR A 2 1.15 3.55 5.99
N VAL A 3 2.30 3.76 5.32
CA VAL A 3 2.69 5.04 4.71
C VAL A 3 3.23 4.72 3.32
N TYR A 4 3.01 5.62 2.38
CA TYR A 4 3.60 5.52 1.05
C TYR A 4 4.10 6.88 0.58
N SER A 5 5.07 6.85 -0.33
CA SER A 5 5.68 8.05 -0.89
C SER A 5 6.20 7.77 -2.30
N LEU A 6 6.60 8.81 -3.01
CA LEU A 6 7.30 8.69 -4.28
C LEU A 6 8.81 8.64 -4.06
N ALA A 7 9.43 7.47 -4.25
CA ALA A 7 10.89 7.34 -4.30
C ALA A 7 11.46 7.97 -5.59
N GLN A 8 10.66 7.93 -6.68
CA GLN A 8 10.91 8.65 -7.93
C GLN A 8 9.59 9.19 -8.46
N GLY A 9 9.51 10.48 -8.68
CA GLY A 9 8.39 11.18 -9.29
C GLY A 9 8.68 11.59 -10.73
N VAL A 10 7.85 12.49 -11.26
CA VAL A 10 7.99 13.05 -12.61
C VAL A 10 8.77 14.37 -12.64
N GLY A 11 9.13 14.91 -11.46
CA GLY A 11 9.93 16.15 -11.37
C GLY A 11 9.12 17.43 -11.61
N ASN A 12 7.81 17.40 -11.36
CA ASN A 12 6.95 18.57 -11.46
C ASN A 12 6.10 18.74 -10.21
N ASN A 13 6.37 19.81 -9.45
CA ASN A 13 5.72 20.10 -8.16
C ASN A 13 4.25 20.51 -8.33
N ASP A 14 3.91 21.15 -9.44
CA ASP A 14 2.54 21.60 -9.70
C ASP A 14 1.57 20.44 -9.88
N LEU A 15 2.10 19.27 -10.28
CA LEU A 15 1.36 18.02 -10.34
C LEU A 15 1.31 17.28 -8.98
N GLY A 16 2.13 17.70 -8.01
CA GLY A 16 2.30 16.99 -6.75
C GLY A 16 2.87 15.58 -6.94
N LEU A 17 3.71 15.39 -7.95
CA LEU A 17 4.32 14.13 -8.33
C LEU A 17 5.86 14.20 -8.26
N ASP A 18 6.38 14.89 -7.26
CA ASP A 18 7.82 15.01 -7.03
C ASP A 18 8.36 13.83 -6.24
N ARG A 19 9.67 13.63 -6.38
CA ARG A 19 10.40 12.73 -5.49
C ARG A 19 10.26 13.19 -4.05
N GLY A 20 9.96 12.24 -3.14
CA GLY A 20 9.77 12.49 -1.72
C GLY A 20 8.36 12.94 -1.35
N GLN A 21 7.45 13.11 -2.33
CA GLN A 21 6.05 13.41 -2.04
C GLN A 21 5.43 12.32 -1.19
N LEU A 22 4.99 12.68 0.02
CA LEU A 22 4.29 11.77 0.92
C LEU A 22 2.84 11.59 0.47
N GLY A 23 2.36 10.36 0.58
CA GLY A 23 0.95 10.04 0.52
C GLY A 23 0.27 10.14 1.89
N ASN A 24 -0.88 9.49 2.02
CA ASN A 24 -1.59 9.47 3.29
C ASN A 24 -0.93 8.50 4.27
N GLU A 25 -0.91 8.89 5.54
CA GLU A 25 -0.60 8.01 6.66
C GLU A 25 -1.88 7.32 7.13
N GLN A 26 -1.83 6.01 7.29
CA GLN A 26 -2.99 5.22 7.67
C GLN A 26 -2.65 4.29 8.84
N VAL A 27 -3.42 4.39 9.92
CA VAL A 27 -3.40 3.34 10.94
C VAL A 27 -4.12 2.14 10.35
N VAL A 28 -3.44 1.01 10.23
CA VAL A 28 -4.00 -0.21 9.65
C VAL A 28 -3.77 -1.41 10.57
N LEU A 29 -4.64 -2.40 10.44
CA LEU A 29 -4.48 -3.70 11.05
C LEU A 29 -4.87 -4.80 10.07
N PHE A 30 -4.41 -6.01 10.34
CA PHE A 30 -4.77 -7.17 9.55
C PHE A 30 -5.84 -7.98 10.29
N GLU A 31 -6.95 -8.26 9.61
CA GLU A 31 -8.04 -9.06 10.14
C GLU A 31 -8.24 -10.32 9.29
N LYS A 32 -8.18 -11.49 9.94
CA LYS A 32 -8.46 -12.76 9.26
C LYS A 32 -9.96 -13.02 9.22
N GLN A 33 -10.48 -13.33 8.04
CA GLN A 33 -11.84 -13.81 7.87
C GLN A 33 -11.87 -14.93 6.83
N GLY A 34 -12.21 -16.13 7.26
CA GLY A 34 -12.15 -17.31 6.40
C GLY A 34 -10.73 -17.58 5.89
N ASN A 35 -10.58 -17.67 4.57
CA ASN A 35 -9.30 -17.88 3.88
C ASN A 35 -8.65 -16.58 3.39
N LYS A 36 -9.11 -15.42 3.87
CA LYS A 36 -8.57 -14.11 3.53
C LYS A 36 -8.00 -13.40 4.74
N LEU A 37 -7.00 -12.58 4.47
CA LEU A 37 -6.45 -11.60 5.40
C LEU A 37 -6.76 -10.22 4.84
N PHE A 38 -7.51 -9.42 5.58
CA PHE A 38 -7.88 -8.06 5.16
C PHE A 38 -6.95 -7.03 5.79
N LEU A 39 -6.48 -6.09 4.97
CA LEU A 39 -5.87 -4.85 5.44
C LEU A 39 -7.01 -3.87 5.74
N VAL A 40 -7.14 -3.50 6.99
CA VAL A 40 -8.29 -2.73 7.48
C VAL A 40 -7.81 -1.45 8.14
N GLN A 41 -8.44 -0.33 7.78
CA GLN A 41 -8.30 0.93 8.48
C GLN A 41 -9.44 1.06 9.49
N PRO A 42 -9.16 1.07 10.81
CA PRO A 42 -10.16 1.25 11.83
C PRO A 42 -10.70 2.68 11.81
N ASN A 43 -11.93 2.85 12.26
CA ASN A 43 -12.45 4.17 12.52
C ASN A 43 -11.80 4.71 13.82
N THR A 44 -10.92 5.69 13.69
CA THR A 44 -10.23 6.31 14.83
C THR A 44 -10.92 7.56 15.36
N GLN A 45 -11.92 8.06 14.64
CA GLN A 45 -12.65 9.28 14.99
C GLN A 45 -13.69 9.02 16.08
N TYR A 46 -14.37 7.88 16.01
CA TYR A 46 -15.41 7.50 16.97
C TYR A 46 -14.94 6.33 17.83
N ARG A 47 -14.81 6.54 19.13
CA ARG A 47 -14.32 5.56 20.10
C ARG A 47 -15.18 5.55 21.34
N ALA A 48 -15.43 4.37 21.90
CA ALA A 48 -16.01 4.21 23.22
C ALA A 48 -14.90 4.16 24.27
N ASN A 49 -14.72 5.23 25.03
CA ASN A 49 -13.81 5.24 26.19
C ASN A 49 -14.58 4.84 27.45
N THR A 50 -14.95 3.58 27.52
CA THR A 50 -15.78 3.01 28.57
C THR A 50 -15.30 1.62 28.97
N THR A 51 -15.63 1.17 30.18
CA THR A 51 -15.44 -0.22 30.62
C THR A 51 -16.60 -1.13 30.21
N ASN A 52 -17.73 -0.55 29.77
CA ASN A 52 -18.91 -1.30 29.36
C ASN A 52 -18.70 -1.97 27.99
N PRO A 53 -18.73 -3.31 27.90
CA PRO A 53 -18.49 -4.02 26.65
C PRO A 53 -19.62 -3.80 25.62
N LEU A 54 -20.85 -3.58 26.07
CA LEU A 54 -22.00 -3.35 25.18
C LEU A 54 -21.91 -1.99 24.50
N GLU A 55 -21.44 -0.96 25.20
CA GLU A 55 -21.20 0.35 24.61
C GLU A 55 -20.07 0.30 23.58
N LYS A 56 -18.96 -0.40 23.89
CA LYS A 56 -17.89 -0.65 22.91
C LYS A 56 -18.41 -1.36 21.65
N LEU A 57 -19.22 -2.41 21.84
CA LEU A 57 -19.82 -3.15 20.74
C LEU A 57 -20.75 -2.27 19.90
N SER A 58 -21.59 -1.44 20.55
CA SER A 58 -22.49 -0.51 19.87
C SER A 58 -21.73 0.47 18.99
N VAL A 59 -20.64 1.07 19.49
CA VAL A 59 -19.79 1.97 18.68
C VAL A 59 -19.12 1.23 17.52
N GLN A 60 -18.62 0.02 17.73
CA GLN A 60 -18.03 -0.79 16.66
C GLN A 60 -19.04 -1.15 15.56
N GLN A 61 -20.31 -1.37 15.94
CA GLN A 61 -21.37 -1.68 14.97
C GLN A 61 -21.91 -0.44 14.25
N ALA A 62 -21.89 0.72 14.93
CA ALA A 62 -22.36 1.97 14.35
C ALA A 62 -21.39 2.60 13.33
N PHE A 63 -20.06 2.36 13.51
CA PHE A 63 -19.03 3.02 12.70
C PHE A 63 -18.16 1.98 12.00
N ALA A 64 -18.42 1.80 10.69
CA ALA A 64 -17.73 0.82 9.88
C ALA A 64 -16.21 1.10 9.77
N LYS A 65 -15.45 0.00 9.67
CA LYS A 65 -14.04 0.02 9.27
C LYS A 65 -13.96 0.07 7.74
N SER A 66 -12.85 0.59 7.22
CA SER A 66 -12.57 0.57 5.79
C SER A 66 -11.64 -0.61 5.46
N VAL A 67 -12.09 -1.51 4.61
CA VAL A 67 -11.25 -2.58 4.06
C VAL A 67 -10.48 -2.00 2.88
N LEU A 68 -9.16 -1.85 3.03
CA LEU A 68 -8.29 -1.29 2.00
C LEU A 68 -7.89 -2.33 0.95
N PHE A 69 -7.66 -3.57 1.40
CA PHE A 69 -7.30 -4.68 0.52
C PHE A 69 -7.62 -6.04 1.15
N GLY A 70 -7.81 -7.06 0.31
CA GLY A 70 -8.06 -8.44 0.74
C GLY A 70 -7.06 -9.40 0.11
N PHE A 71 -6.16 -9.94 0.93
CA PHE A 71 -5.18 -10.92 0.51
C PHE A 71 -5.73 -12.33 0.64
N LYS A 72 -5.45 -13.19 -0.33
CA LYS A 72 -5.64 -14.63 -0.19
C LYS A 72 -4.53 -15.19 0.70
N ILE A 73 -4.91 -15.99 1.69
CA ILE A 73 -3.94 -16.76 2.47
C ILE A 73 -3.47 -17.94 1.63
N GLU A 74 -2.19 -17.98 1.31
CA GLU A 74 -1.57 -19.03 0.50
C GLU A 74 -1.01 -20.17 1.36
N GLY A 75 -0.74 -19.91 2.63
CA GLY A 75 -0.22 -20.89 3.56
C GLY A 75 -0.02 -20.30 4.95
N THR A 76 0.43 -21.17 5.85
CA THR A 76 0.84 -20.82 7.21
C THR A 76 2.21 -21.41 7.50
N SER A 77 3.03 -20.68 8.24
CA SER A 77 4.34 -21.16 8.70
C SER A 77 4.65 -20.58 10.07
N GLU A 78 4.98 -21.41 11.04
CA GLU A 78 5.36 -20.98 12.39
C GLU A 78 4.36 -20.01 13.05
N GLY A 79 3.05 -20.28 12.88
CA GLY A 79 1.98 -19.44 13.44
C GLY A 79 1.70 -18.14 12.66
N ALA A 80 2.38 -17.92 11.53
CA ALA A 80 2.17 -16.75 10.67
C ALA A 80 1.45 -17.12 9.37
N TYR A 81 0.73 -16.16 8.79
CA TYR A 81 0.09 -16.29 7.48
C TYR A 81 1.04 -15.87 6.36
N ILE A 82 1.05 -16.63 5.27
CA ILE A 82 1.76 -16.29 4.05
C ILE A 82 0.73 -15.76 3.05
N ILE A 83 0.96 -14.56 2.55
CA ILE A 83 0.11 -13.88 1.56
C ILE A 83 0.94 -13.40 0.37
N ASP A 84 0.29 -13.26 -0.78
CA ASP A 84 0.83 -12.57 -1.94
C ASP A 84 0.44 -11.09 -1.86
N ILE A 85 1.43 -10.21 -1.75
CA ILE A 85 1.24 -8.75 -1.65
C ILE A 85 1.40 -8.03 -3.00
N THR A 86 1.71 -8.77 -4.06
CA THR A 86 2.03 -8.21 -5.38
C THR A 86 0.94 -7.29 -5.90
N ASP A 87 -0.30 -7.75 -5.93
CA ASP A 87 -1.41 -6.95 -6.48
C ASP A 87 -1.71 -5.70 -5.64
N PHE A 88 -1.41 -5.71 -4.36
CA PHE A 88 -1.51 -4.54 -3.49
C PHE A 88 -0.45 -3.49 -3.85
N LEU A 89 0.81 -3.91 -4.05
CA LEU A 89 1.90 -3.02 -4.40
C LEU A 89 1.83 -2.52 -5.85
N MET A 90 1.08 -3.21 -6.71
CA MET A 90 0.84 -2.84 -8.11
C MET A 90 -0.41 -1.97 -8.29
N GLN A 91 -0.86 -1.27 -7.24
CA GLN A 91 -1.91 -0.26 -7.30
C GLN A 91 -1.30 1.14 -7.34
N ASP A 92 -2.02 2.07 -7.94
CA ASP A 92 -1.71 3.51 -7.90
C ASP A 92 -2.04 4.09 -6.52
N ALA A 93 -1.21 3.76 -5.51
CA ALA A 93 -1.43 4.19 -4.14
C ALA A 93 -1.31 5.71 -3.99
N HIS A 94 -0.39 6.31 -4.74
CA HIS A 94 -0.15 7.76 -4.70
C HIS A 94 -1.22 8.56 -5.46
N GLY A 95 -2.04 7.90 -6.28
CA GLY A 95 -3.11 8.53 -7.06
C GLY A 95 -2.58 9.34 -8.25
N VAL A 96 -1.55 8.84 -8.92
CA VAL A 96 -0.95 9.45 -10.10
C VAL A 96 -1.99 9.70 -11.20
N LEU A 97 -2.82 8.70 -11.48
CA LEU A 97 -3.90 8.82 -12.46
C LEU A 97 -4.88 9.94 -12.12
N LYS A 98 -5.28 10.02 -10.85
CA LYS A 98 -6.19 11.06 -10.37
C LYS A 98 -5.57 12.44 -10.51
N ARG A 99 -4.31 12.61 -10.12
CA ARG A 99 -3.57 13.89 -10.19
C ARG A 99 -3.41 14.36 -11.63
N LEU A 100 -2.94 13.48 -12.53
CA LEU A 100 -2.81 13.80 -13.95
C LEU A 100 -4.14 14.20 -14.59
N ASN A 101 -5.22 13.49 -14.27
CA ASN A 101 -6.56 13.80 -14.77
C ASN A 101 -7.06 15.16 -14.23
N GLN A 102 -6.98 15.41 -12.92
CA GLN A 102 -7.39 16.67 -12.30
C GLN A 102 -6.62 17.87 -12.85
N ALA A 103 -5.32 17.69 -13.12
CA ALA A 103 -4.47 18.72 -13.73
C ALA A 103 -4.62 18.79 -15.26
N LYS A 104 -5.55 18.03 -15.86
CA LYS A 104 -5.80 17.99 -17.32
C LYS A 104 -4.55 17.66 -18.14
N GLN A 105 -3.70 16.78 -17.62
CA GLN A 105 -2.43 16.40 -18.26
C GLN A 105 -2.59 15.28 -19.29
N GLY A 106 -3.74 14.67 -19.38
CA GLY A 106 -4.05 13.59 -20.31
C GLY A 106 -4.84 12.46 -19.65
N SER A 107 -5.13 11.42 -20.42
CA SER A 107 -5.82 10.22 -19.95
C SER A 107 -4.84 9.06 -19.96
N TYR A 108 -4.67 8.42 -18.79
CA TYR A 108 -3.72 7.34 -18.57
C TYR A 108 -4.38 6.14 -17.89
N SER A 109 -3.74 4.99 -18.02
CA SER A 109 -4.06 3.77 -17.29
C SER A 109 -2.78 3.08 -16.85
N LEU A 110 -2.83 2.31 -15.76
CA LEU A 110 -1.69 1.53 -15.31
C LEU A 110 -1.36 0.42 -16.31
N ASP A 111 -0.14 0.42 -16.82
CA ASP A 111 0.40 -0.63 -17.69
C ASP A 111 1.22 -1.63 -16.85
N LYS A 112 0.58 -2.71 -16.44
CA LYS A 112 1.24 -3.77 -15.64
C LYS A 112 2.40 -4.44 -16.38
N SER A 113 2.40 -4.44 -17.70
CA SER A 113 3.48 -5.06 -18.51
C SER A 113 4.78 -4.26 -18.46
N LYS A 114 4.67 -2.96 -18.15
CA LYS A 114 5.79 -2.02 -18.00
C LYS A 114 6.05 -1.63 -16.54
N SER A 115 5.38 -2.30 -15.61
CA SER A 115 5.52 -2.08 -14.17
C SER A 115 6.23 -3.26 -13.52
N SER A 116 6.94 -3.02 -12.43
CA SER A 116 7.72 -4.06 -11.75
C SER A 116 7.91 -3.76 -10.27
N LEU A 117 8.10 -4.80 -9.47
CA LEU A 117 8.52 -4.67 -8.08
C LEU A 117 10.05 -4.65 -7.98
N ALA A 118 10.59 -3.78 -7.13
CA ALA A 118 12.02 -3.65 -6.89
C ALA A 118 12.46 -4.56 -5.72
N LEU A 119 12.85 -5.79 -6.04
CA LEU A 119 13.25 -6.77 -5.03
C LEU A 119 14.46 -6.30 -4.21
N GLU A 120 15.43 -5.69 -4.84
CA GLU A 120 16.65 -5.16 -4.23
C GLU A 120 16.38 -4.02 -3.22
N ARG A 121 15.24 -3.36 -3.37
CA ARG A 121 14.76 -2.28 -2.49
C ARG A 121 13.79 -2.75 -1.42
N THR A 122 13.38 -4.02 -1.48
CA THR A 122 12.50 -4.61 -0.47
C THR A 122 13.32 -5.04 0.74
N LYS A 123 13.00 -4.48 1.91
CA LYS A 123 13.71 -4.71 3.16
C LYS A 123 12.73 -5.01 4.28
N SER A 124 13.11 -5.92 5.16
CA SER A 124 12.36 -6.22 6.38
C SER A 124 13.25 -6.00 7.58
N PHE A 125 12.77 -5.19 8.50
CA PHE A 125 13.38 -4.86 9.77
C PHE A 125 12.48 -5.36 10.91
N PRO A 126 12.93 -5.40 12.17
CA PRO A 126 12.11 -5.89 13.28
C PRO A 126 10.76 -5.19 13.45
N GLN A 127 10.69 -3.89 13.15
CA GLN A 127 9.51 -3.06 13.38
C GLN A 127 8.95 -2.40 12.11
N ASN A 128 9.59 -2.60 10.96
CA ASN A 128 9.10 -2.06 9.70
C ASN A 128 9.47 -2.94 8.51
N THR A 129 8.69 -2.84 7.45
CA THR A 129 8.96 -3.49 6.18
C THR A 129 8.72 -2.50 5.05
N GLU A 130 9.70 -2.45 4.15
CA GLU A 130 9.78 -1.50 3.06
C GLU A 130 9.68 -2.23 1.72
N PHE A 131 8.88 -1.67 0.81
CA PHE A 131 8.73 -2.16 -0.55
C PHE A 131 8.85 -1.02 -1.53
N GLU A 132 9.38 -1.29 -2.71
CA GLU A 132 9.32 -0.35 -3.83
C GLU A 132 8.71 -1.02 -5.06
N ALA A 133 7.84 -0.26 -5.73
CA ALA A 133 7.21 -0.65 -6.99
C ALA A 133 7.43 0.45 -8.04
N ARG A 134 7.93 0.08 -9.21
CA ARG A 134 7.92 0.95 -10.38
C ARG A 134 6.60 0.76 -11.10
N LEU A 135 5.81 1.81 -11.17
CA LEU A 135 4.54 1.84 -11.87
C LEU A 135 4.67 2.71 -13.12
N THR A 136 4.25 2.17 -14.26
CA THR A 136 4.20 2.88 -15.53
C THR A 136 2.77 3.05 -15.96
N PHE A 137 2.42 4.28 -16.25
CA PHE A 137 1.10 4.66 -16.75
C PHE A 137 1.21 5.00 -18.22
N ALA A 138 0.44 4.29 -19.05
CA ALA A 138 0.39 4.51 -20.48
C ALA A 138 -0.88 5.27 -20.87
N GLY A 139 -0.77 6.21 -21.79
CA GLY A 139 -1.90 7.03 -22.20
C GLY A 139 -1.58 8.03 -23.29
N ASN A 140 -2.27 9.15 -23.26
CA ASN A 140 -2.08 10.27 -24.19
C ASN A 140 -1.81 11.55 -23.40
N GLY A 141 -0.54 11.93 -23.32
CA GLY A 141 -0.08 13.15 -22.65
C GLY A 141 -0.39 14.40 -23.44
N THR A 142 -1.41 15.15 -23.02
CA THR A 142 -1.86 16.38 -23.72
C THR A 142 -1.47 17.66 -22.98
N GLY A 143 -1.21 17.58 -21.66
CA GLY A 143 -0.91 18.74 -20.84
C GLY A 143 0.51 19.27 -21.01
N ALA A 144 0.67 20.57 -20.79
CA ALA A 144 1.96 21.25 -20.92
C ALA A 144 2.96 20.78 -19.84
N GLU A 145 2.49 20.59 -18.60
CA GLU A 145 3.34 20.21 -17.48
C GLU A 145 3.99 18.83 -17.70
N ILE A 146 3.19 17.83 -18.06
CA ILE A 146 3.74 16.49 -18.28
C ILE A 146 4.66 16.44 -19.51
N ARG A 147 4.36 17.21 -20.55
CA ARG A 147 5.20 17.30 -21.75
C ARG A 147 6.53 18.01 -21.48
N SER A 148 6.59 18.90 -20.49
CA SER A 148 7.81 19.61 -20.14
C SER A 148 8.82 18.74 -19.39
N VAL A 149 8.37 17.68 -18.69
CA VAL A 149 9.20 16.86 -17.82
C VAL A 149 9.36 15.40 -18.29
N ALA A 150 8.38 14.86 -18.98
CA ALA A 150 8.45 13.48 -19.47
C ALA A 150 9.12 13.44 -20.87
N PRO A 151 10.17 12.61 -21.06
CA PRO A 151 10.79 12.42 -22.37
C PRO A 151 9.81 11.92 -23.44
N ASN A 152 8.83 11.13 -23.00
CA ASN A 152 7.68 10.72 -23.80
C ASN A 152 6.43 10.82 -22.91
N ALA A 153 5.57 11.80 -23.22
CA ALA A 153 4.39 12.09 -22.42
C ALA A 153 3.31 11.01 -22.47
N ASP A 154 3.38 10.03 -23.37
CA ASP A 154 2.47 8.89 -23.43
C ASP A 154 2.79 7.82 -22.38
N TYR A 155 3.98 7.90 -21.76
CA TYR A 155 4.43 6.95 -20.73
C TYR A 155 4.97 7.72 -19.51
N VAL A 156 4.24 7.63 -18.41
CA VAL A 156 4.63 8.24 -17.15
C VAL A 156 5.01 7.14 -16.18
N SER A 157 6.26 7.14 -15.72
CA SER A 157 6.74 6.16 -14.76
C SER A 157 7.13 6.82 -13.45
N VAL A 158 6.66 6.23 -12.34
CA VAL A 158 7.04 6.63 -10.98
C VAL A 158 7.56 5.42 -10.21
N VAL A 159 8.25 5.66 -9.12
CA VAL A 159 8.57 4.60 -8.14
C VAL A 159 7.87 4.93 -6.84
N GLU A 160 6.90 4.09 -6.48
CA GLU A 160 6.22 4.17 -5.20
C GLU A 160 6.98 3.38 -4.13
N HIS A 161 7.16 3.99 -2.98
CA HIS A 161 7.74 3.39 -1.80
C HIS A 161 6.63 3.15 -0.78
N HIS A 162 6.53 1.93 -0.27
CA HIS A 162 5.51 1.52 0.70
C HIS A 162 6.19 1.06 1.99
N SER A 163 5.72 1.58 3.11
CA SER A 163 6.25 1.32 4.43
C SER A 163 5.16 0.80 5.37
N PHE A 164 5.34 -0.40 5.91
CA PHE A 164 4.55 -0.91 7.01
C PHE A 164 5.34 -0.80 8.30
N ILE A 165 4.86 -0.01 9.24
CA ILE A 165 5.55 0.31 10.49
C ILE A 165 4.71 -0.19 11.65
N GLN A 166 5.34 -0.97 12.54
CA GLN A 166 4.73 -1.42 13.79
C GLN A 166 4.56 -0.22 14.72
N LEU A 167 3.33 0.01 15.17
CA LEU A 167 3.07 1.01 16.20
C LEU A 167 3.41 0.45 17.59
N PRO A 168 3.83 1.30 18.54
CA PRO A 168 4.02 0.89 19.92
C PRO A 168 2.74 0.35 20.56
N ASP A 169 2.85 -0.60 21.49
CA ASP A 169 1.73 -1.28 22.16
C ASP A 169 0.85 -0.39 23.03
N ILE A 170 1.24 0.87 23.26
CA ILE A 170 0.47 1.85 24.04
C ILE A 170 -0.96 2.07 23.52
N PHE A 171 -1.29 1.63 22.31
CA PHE A 171 -2.60 1.76 21.71
C PHE A 171 -3.50 0.52 21.83
N ASN A 172 -3.07 -0.56 22.48
CA ASN A 172 -3.82 -1.83 22.59
C ASN A 172 -4.36 -2.36 21.25
N TYR A 173 -3.69 -2.05 20.13
CA TYR A 173 -3.95 -2.68 18.85
C TYR A 173 -3.15 -3.98 18.78
N GLN A 174 -3.74 -5.01 18.21
CA GLN A 174 -3.02 -6.26 17.99
C GLN A 174 -1.75 -5.98 17.20
N THR A 175 -0.61 -6.26 17.81
CA THR A 175 0.69 -5.92 17.26
C THR A 175 0.99 -6.82 16.07
N ILE A 176 1.36 -6.22 14.95
CA ILE A 176 1.77 -6.96 13.77
C ILE A 176 3.30 -7.06 13.83
N THR A 177 3.79 -8.25 14.05
CA THR A 177 5.22 -8.49 13.89
C THR A 177 5.47 -8.94 12.45
N THR A 178 6.08 -8.08 11.65
CA THR A 178 6.47 -8.40 10.28
C THR A 178 7.79 -9.18 10.32
N SER A 179 7.78 -10.43 9.97
CA SER A 179 9.01 -11.20 9.85
C SER A 179 9.13 -11.85 8.48
N ARG A 180 10.14 -11.41 7.76
CA ARG A 180 10.69 -11.96 6.52
C ARG A 180 9.84 -11.87 5.25
N VAL A 181 10.36 -11.14 4.30
CA VAL A 181 9.94 -11.20 2.90
C VAL A 181 10.63 -12.39 2.23
N TYR A 182 9.84 -13.26 1.63
CA TYR A 182 10.34 -14.34 0.79
C TYR A 182 10.04 -14.03 -0.67
N SER A 183 11.06 -14.04 -1.53
CA SER A 183 10.82 -14.09 -2.95
C SER A 183 10.78 -15.56 -3.40
N THR A 184 9.70 -15.97 -4.02
CA THR A 184 9.66 -17.22 -4.77
C THR A 184 9.78 -16.89 -6.25
N ARG A 185 10.83 -17.36 -6.90
CA ARG A 185 10.92 -17.30 -8.38
C ARG A 185 9.88 -18.26 -8.96
N VAL A 186 8.85 -17.71 -9.58
CA VAL A 186 8.07 -18.41 -10.57
C VAL A 186 8.56 -17.88 -11.94
N PRO A 187 8.88 -18.72 -12.94
CA PRO A 187 9.59 -18.28 -14.14
C PRO A 187 8.93 -17.19 -14.99
N GLU A 188 7.66 -16.88 -14.79
CA GLU A 188 6.93 -15.91 -15.62
C GLU A 188 6.36 -14.69 -14.90
N GLN A 189 6.31 -14.67 -13.57
CA GLN A 189 5.88 -13.48 -12.80
C GLN A 189 6.54 -13.49 -11.42
N MET A 190 7.31 -12.46 -11.12
CA MET A 190 7.86 -12.26 -9.78
C MET A 190 6.71 -11.89 -8.84
N ARG A 191 6.37 -12.79 -7.90
CA ARG A 191 5.37 -12.54 -6.87
C ARG A 191 6.06 -12.40 -5.53
N PHE A 192 5.65 -11.41 -4.76
CA PHE A 192 6.14 -11.21 -3.40
C PHE A 192 5.22 -11.93 -2.41
N ARG A 193 5.79 -12.82 -1.63
CA ARG A 193 5.11 -13.43 -0.51
C ARG A 193 5.55 -12.75 0.77
N PHE A 194 4.58 -12.32 1.54
CA PHE A 194 4.76 -11.63 2.79
C PHE A 194 4.25 -12.49 3.95
N LYS A 195 5.08 -12.66 4.98
CA LYS A 195 4.73 -13.41 6.17
C LYS A 195 4.25 -12.44 7.24
N ILE A 196 3.01 -12.62 7.69
CA ILE A 196 2.40 -11.80 8.72
C ILE A 196 2.11 -12.69 9.93
N THR A 197 2.66 -12.34 11.08
CA THR A 197 2.31 -12.93 12.37
C THR A 197 1.25 -12.06 13.02
N LEU A 198 0.07 -12.63 13.27
CA LEU A 198 -0.92 -12.00 14.13
C LEU A 198 -0.65 -12.49 15.55
N LEU A 199 -0.37 -11.58 16.47
CA LEU A 199 -0.41 -11.89 17.90
C LEU A 199 -1.88 -11.90 18.30
N LEU A 200 -2.35 -13.06 18.72
CA LEU A 200 -3.70 -13.28 19.26
C LEU A 200 -3.78 -12.83 20.72
#